data_16d5be27809bca28da85368b6b36a2a4
#
_entry.id   16d5be27809bca28da85368b6b36a2a4
#
_cell.length_a   1.000
_cell.length_b   1.000
_cell.length_c   1.000
_cell.angle_alpha   90.00
_cell.angle_beta   90.00
_cell.angle_gamma   90.00
#
_symmetry.space_group_name_H-M   'P 1'
#
loop_
_entity.id
_entity.type
_entity.pdbx_description
1 polymer ?
#
loop_
_entity_poly.entity_id
_entity_poly.type
_entity_poly.pdbx_seq_one_letter_code
_entity_poly.pdbx_strand_id
1 'polypeptide(L)'
;MGSVAGFSVATLHSENFPMSTPQFGPGIEITGRIPPEFAEILTPEAVGFAAKLQRAFGGRRADLLAHRARRQAEFDRGALPDFLSETRAIRDGDWTCASIPADIVDRRVEITGPVDRKMVINALNSGANVFMADFEDANTPRWDNNVQGQCNLRDAIRRHIDYTTPEGKAYRLKPQTAVLFVRPRGWHLPEKHVLIDGEPISGGIFDFALYFFHNARELIARGSGPYFYLPKLESHLEARLWNDVFVLAQDELGVPRGSIRATVLIETLLAAFEMDEILFELREHSAGLNCGRWDYIFSCIKKLRHNAAFCLADRAQVTMTTHFMRSYALLLVKTCHRRNIHAMGGMAAQIPVKNDEAANAEAFAKVKVDKEREATQGHDGTWVAHPGLVPVAKEAFDRLMPMPNQIAAKKRDDVHVTAADLLQFEPEAPITEKGLRLNINVAIQYVGAWLVGQGAVPIYNLMEDAATAEISRSQVWQWIRSTKGRLDDGRKVTREMVASMIPEEVAKIRDLLGPAYAAGKYDDAAGIFAELVANDSFVEFLTLPAYARID
;
A
#
# COMPACT_ATOMS: atom_id res chain seq x y z
N MET A 1 44.94 -62.92 22.09
CA MET A 1 45.00 -62.03 23.26
C MET A 1 45.17 -60.62 22.71
N GLY A 2 44.17 -59.81 22.75
CA GLY A 2 44.20 -58.42 22.27
C GLY A 2 42.86 -57.78 22.58
N SER A 3 42.82 -57.02 23.66
CA SER A 3 41.67 -56.34 24.24
C SER A 3 41.19 -55.23 23.31
N VAL A 4 39.90 -55.22 23.01
CA VAL A 4 39.23 -54.12 22.33
C VAL A 4 38.61 -53.21 23.40
N ALA A 5 39.10 -51.98 23.48
CA ALA A 5 38.56 -50.92 24.36
C ALA A 5 37.27 -50.38 23.76
N GLY A 6 36.17 -50.46 24.51
CA GLY A 6 34.89 -49.85 24.15
C GLY A 6 34.88 -48.35 24.36
N PHE A 7 34.53 -47.58 23.35
CA PHE A 7 34.20 -46.17 23.46
C PHE A 7 32.72 -46.04 23.87
N SER A 8 32.48 -45.45 25.04
CA SER A 8 31.18 -45.05 25.53
C SER A 8 30.77 -43.77 24.84
N VAL A 9 29.67 -43.80 24.06
CA VAL A 9 29.04 -42.59 23.51
C VAL A 9 28.20 -41.95 24.61
N ALA A 10 28.65 -40.81 25.12
CA ALA A 10 27.85 -39.99 26.02
C ALA A 10 26.69 -39.35 25.25
N THR A 11 25.50 -39.78 25.56
CA THR A 11 24.26 -39.16 25.07
C THR A 11 24.11 -37.81 25.73
N LEU A 12 24.32 -36.73 24.96
CA LEU A 12 23.96 -35.39 25.37
C LEU A 12 22.42 -35.31 25.41
N HIS A 13 21.85 -35.31 26.60
CA HIS A 13 20.47 -34.91 26.83
C HIS A 13 20.38 -33.40 26.58
N SER A 14 19.74 -33.01 25.47
CA SER A 14 19.25 -31.65 25.29
C SER A 14 18.15 -31.44 26.33
N GLU A 15 18.47 -30.73 27.41
CA GLU A 15 17.47 -30.21 28.32
C GLU A 15 16.59 -29.22 27.52
N ASN A 16 15.42 -29.69 27.07
CA ASN A 16 14.33 -28.85 26.64
C ASN A 16 13.81 -28.09 27.88
N PHE A 17 14.36 -26.90 28.13
CA PHE A 17 13.69 -25.93 29.00
C PHE A 17 12.38 -25.54 28.30
N PRO A 18 11.21 -25.76 28.92
CA PRO A 18 9.98 -25.20 28.41
C PRO A 18 10.13 -23.67 28.48
N MET A 19 10.31 -23.01 27.34
CA MET A 19 10.16 -21.56 27.27
C MET A 19 8.73 -21.25 27.69
N SER A 20 8.54 -20.67 28.86
CA SER A 20 7.24 -20.19 29.32
C SER A 20 6.73 -19.20 28.26
N THR A 21 5.59 -19.51 27.67
CA THR A 21 4.92 -18.61 26.73
C THR A 21 4.76 -17.25 27.41
N PRO A 22 5.19 -16.15 26.82
CA PRO A 22 5.05 -14.82 27.43
C PRO A 22 3.58 -14.59 27.79
N GLN A 23 3.30 -14.19 29.02
CA GLN A 23 1.94 -13.88 29.44
C GLN A 23 1.66 -12.42 29.09
N PHE A 24 0.89 -12.18 28.00
CA PHE A 24 0.62 -10.83 27.47
C PHE A 24 -0.47 -10.06 28.21
N GLY A 25 -1.09 -10.68 29.21
CA GLY A 25 -2.17 -10.08 30.00
C GLY A 25 -3.57 -10.63 29.66
N PRO A 26 -4.59 -10.23 30.41
CA PRO A 26 -5.95 -10.77 30.26
C PRO A 26 -6.53 -10.52 28.86
N GLY A 27 -7.13 -11.57 28.27
CA GLY A 27 -7.80 -11.48 26.97
C GLY A 27 -6.86 -11.29 25.77
N ILE A 28 -5.55 -11.48 25.93
CA ILE A 28 -4.58 -11.37 24.85
C ILE A 28 -3.99 -12.75 24.56
N GLU A 29 -4.12 -13.20 23.31
CA GLU A 29 -3.58 -14.46 22.83
C GLU A 29 -2.78 -14.21 21.54
N ILE A 30 -1.59 -14.80 21.44
CA ILE A 30 -0.79 -14.83 20.21
C ILE A 30 -0.64 -16.29 19.79
N THR A 31 -1.19 -16.61 18.62
CA THR A 31 -1.14 -17.95 18.03
C THR A 31 0.05 -18.13 17.09
N GLY A 32 0.67 -17.01 16.65
CA GLY A 32 1.87 -17.02 15.84
C GLY A 32 3.11 -17.46 16.64
N ARG A 33 4.11 -18.03 15.97
CA ARG A 33 5.38 -18.38 16.60
C ARG A 33 6.14 -17.15 17.11
N ILE A 34 6.80 -17.28 18.25
CA ILE A 34 7.58 -16.17 18.86
C ILE A 34 9.02 -16.65 19.10
N PRO A 35 9.86 -16.69 18.07
CA PRO A 35 11.29 -16.91 18.25
C PRO A 35 11.94 -15.75 19.01
N PRO A 36 13.18 -15.92 19.57
CA PRO A 36 13.81 -14.90 20.40
C PRO A 36 13.84 -13.50 19.81
N GLU A 37 14.11 -13.37 18.53
CA GLU A 37 14.14 -12.09 17.81
C GLU A 37 12.76 -11.40 17.76
N PHE A 38 11.66 -12.18 17.69
CA PHE A 38 10.31 -11.63 17.72
C PHE A 38 9.87 -11.23 19.13
N ALA A 39 10.38 -11.92 20.16
CA ALA A 39 10.10 -11.59 21.55
C ALA A 39 10.58 -10.18 21.93
N GLU A 40 11.59 -9.65 21.24
CA GLU A 40 12.07 -8.28 21.44
C GLU A 40 11.09 -7.22 20.91
N ILE A 41 10.23 -7.57 19.97
CA ILE A 41 9.15 -6.71 19.44
C ILE A 41 7.84 -6.99 20.16
N LEU A 42 7.51 -8.27 20.36
CA LEU A 42 6.30 -8.72 21.01
C LEU A 42 6.48 -8.75 22.54
N THR A 43 6.90 -7.64 23.13
CA THR A 43 6.98 -7.55 24.59
C THR A 43 5.57 -7.43 25.18
N PRO A 44 5.35 -7.87 26.44
CA PRO A 44 4.05 -7.72 27.10
C PRO A 44 3.53 -6.28 27.08
N GLU A 45 4.41 -5.29 27.24
CA GLU A 45 4.07 -3.88 27.22
C GLU A 45 3.64 -3.41 25.82
N ALA A 46 4.38 -3.79 24.76
CA ALA A 46 4.06 -3.41 23.39
C ALA A 46 2.75 -4.05 22.91
N VAL A 47 2.55 -5.33 23.21
CA VAL A 47 1.33 -6.04 22.87
C VAL A 47 0.16 -5.53 23.71
N GLY A 48 0.37 -5.24 25.01
CA GLY A 48 -0.60 -4.60 25.88
C GLY A 48 -1.04 -3.22 25.38
N PHE A 49 -0.10 -2.43 24.83
CA PHE A 49 -0.39 -1.15 24.19
C PHE A 49 -1.27 -1.34 22.93
N ALA A 50 -0.92 -2.30 22.06
CA ALA A 50 -1.73 -2.63 20.89
C ALA A 50 -3.15 -3.08 21.28
N ALA A 51 -3.28 -3.93 22.32
CA ALA A 51 -4.56 -4.37 22.85
C ALA A 51 -5.40 -3.21 23.40
N LYS A 52 -4.76 -2.24 24.07
CA LYS A 52 -5.45 -1.03 24.56
C LYS A 52 -6.05 -0.22 23.42
N LEU A 53 -5.30 0.00 22.34
CA LEU A 53 -5.81 0.69 21.15
C LEU A 53 -6.94 -0.10 20.48
N GLN A 54 -6.79 -1.42 20.36
CA GLN A 54 -7.83 -2.28 19.78
C GLN A 54 -9.14 -2.21 20.61
N ARG A 55 -9.06 -2.29 21.93
CA ARG A 55 -10.23 -2.19 22.80
C ARG A 55 -10.92 -0.83 22.72
N ALA A 56 -10.13 0.23 22.59
CA ALA A 56 -10.67 1.60 22.46
C ALA A 56 -11.35 1.85 21.11
N PHE A 57 -10.84 1.27 20.02
CA PHE A 57 -11.21 1.66 18.65
C PHE A 57 -11.75 0.52 17.77
N GLY A 58 -11.63 -0.75 18.19
CA GLY A 58 -12.06 -1.91 17.39
C GLY A 58 -13.54 -1.90 17.05
N GLY A 59 -14.40 -1.54 18.00
CA GLY A 59 -15.85 -1.41 17.76
C GLY A 59 -16.18 -0.33 16.72
N ARG A 60 -15.59 0.85 16.89
CA ARG A 60 -15.77 1.96 15.93
C ARG A 60 -15.24 1.63 14.53
N ARG A 61 -14.11 0.89 14.43
CA ARG A 61 -13.61 0.37 13.16
C ARG A 61 -14.66 -0.55 12.51
N ALA A 62 -15.23 -1.48 13.26
CA ALA A 62 -16.27 -2.39 12.74
C ALA A 62 -17.49 -1.63 12.23
N ASP A 63 -17.94 -0.60 12.94
CA ASP A 63 -19.07 0.26 12.53
C ASP A 63 -18.77 1.00 11.21
N LEU A 64 -17.53 1.49 11.04
CA LEU A 64 -17.10 2.17 9.81
C LEU A 64 -17.01 1.20 8.61
N LEU A 65 -16.52 -0.02 8.82
CA LEU A 65 -16.54 -1.05 7.77
C LEU A 65 -17.98 -1.46 7.41
N ALA A 66 -18.88 -1.57 8.39
CA ALA A 66 -20.30 -1.78 8.14
C ALA A 66 -20.93 -0.57 7.39
N HIS A 67 -20.47 0.65 7.68
CA HIS A 67 -20.89 1.85 6.93
C HIS A 67 -20.48 1.78 5.45
N ARG A 68 -19.26 1.30 5.13
CA ARG A 68 -18.85 1.06 3.73
C ARG A 68 -19.83 0.15 3.00
N ALA A 69 -20.29 -0.94 3.64
CA ALA A 69 -21.24 -1.87 3.05
C ALA A 69 -22.61 -1.21 2.80
N ARG A 70 -23.10 -0.37 3.74
CA ARG A 70 -24.34 0.40 3.55
C ARG A 70 -24.25 1.39 2.38
N ARG A 71 -23.14 2.14 2.30
CA ARG A 71 -22.91 3.07 1.17
C ARG A 71 -22.81 2.32 -0.14
N GLN A 72 -22.15 1.16 -0.17
CA GLN A 72 -22.09 0.34 -1.37
C GLN A 72 -23.48 -0.10 -1.84
N ALA A 73 -24.37 -0.48 -0.92
CA ALA A 73 -25.74 -0.84 -1.28
C ALA A 73 -26.53 0.33 -1.86
N GLU A 74 -26.21 1.58 -1.53
CA GLU A 74 -26.79 2.77 -2.17
C GLU A 74 -26.32 2.92 -3.62
N PHE A 75 -25.00 2.77 -3.86
CA PHE A 75 -24.44 2.80 -5.22
C PHE A 75 -24.95 1.66 -6.09
N ASP A 76 -25.11 0.47 -5.53
CA ASP A 76 -25.67 -0.70 -6.22
C ASP A 76 -27.15 -0.47 -6.63
N ARG A 77 -27.85 0.48 -5.98
CA ARG A 77 -29.19 0.94 -6.37
C ARG A 77 -29.19 2.16 -7.31
N GLY A 78 -28.02 2.61 -7.73
CA GLY A 78 -27.87 3.68 -8.73
C GLY A 78 -27.54 5.06 -8.15
N ALA A 79 -27.31 5.21 -6.84
CA ALA A 79 -26.77 6.45 -6.30
C ALA A 79 -25.37 6.71 -6.87
N LEU A 80 -25.01 7.99 -6.98
CA LEU A 80 -23.67 8.41 -7.36
C LEU A 80 -23.01 9.15 -6.19
N PRO A 81 -21.69 9.07 -6.02
CA PRO A 81 -20.99 9.87 -5.05
C PRO A 81 -21.00 11.36 -5.42
N ASP A 82 -21.07 12.20 -4.43
CA ASP A 82 -20.99 13.66 -4.54
C ASP A 82 -20.26 14.24 -3.31
N PHE A 83 -19.87 15.50 -3.40
CA PHE A 83 -19.34 16.26 -2.27
C PHE A 83 -20.42 16.40 -1.18
N LEU A 84 -20.05 16.07 0.07
CA LEU A 84 -20.98 16.04 1.19
C LEU A 84 -21.52 17.44 1.49
N SER A 85 -22.84 17.61 1.48
CA SER A 85 -23.49 18.91 1.77
C SER A 85 -23.30 19.33 3.23
N GLU A 86 -23.33 18.39 4.16
CA GLU A 86 -23.20 18.59 5.60
C GLU A 86 -21.82 19.07 6.04
N THR A 87 -20.79 18.77 5.27
CA THR A 87 -19.40 19.20 5.55
C THR A 87 -18.94 20.41 4.72
N ARG A 88 -19.86 21.04 3.99
CA ARG A 88 -19.53 22.20 3.14
C ARG A 88 -18.78 23.28 3.89
N ALA A 89 -19.13 23.55 5.16
CA ALA A 89 -18.43 24.53 5.99
C ALA A 89 -16.94 24.22 6.21
N ILE A 90 -16.54 22.95 6.18
CA ILE A 90 -15.13 22.55 6.22
C ILE A 90 -14.44 22.93 4.91
N ARG A 91 -15.04 22.60 3.76
CA ARG A 91 -14.47 22.94 2.44
C ARG A 91 -14.36 24.44 2.20
N ASP A 92 -15.36 25.20 2.62
CA ASP A 92 -15.41 26.66 2.45
C ASP A 92 -14.57 27.41 3.50
N GLY A 93 -14.30 26.78 4.67
CA GLY A 93 -13.61 27.40 5.81
C GLY A 93 -12.15 27.77 5.54
N ASP A 94 -11.68 28.79 6.26
CA ASP A 94 -10.30 29.26 6.22
C ASP A 94 -9.51 28.64 7.38
N TRP A 95 -8.95 27.45 7.12
CA TRP A 95 -8.12 26.68 8.04
C TRP A 95 -6.94 26.05 7.29
N THR A 96 -5.87 25.74 8.00
CA THR A 96 -4.68 25.07 7.46
C THR A 96 -4.25 23.92 8.36
N CYS A 97 -3.48 23.00 7.80
CA CYS A 97 -2.81 21.96 8.57
C CYS A 97 -1.67 22.56 9.42
N ALA A 98 -1.23 21.82 10.42
CA ALA A 98 -0.07 22.17 11.24
C ALA A 98 1.20 22.28 10.38
N SER A 99 2.19 23.04 10.88
CA SER A 99 3.45 23.27 10.18
C SER A 99 4.17 21.98 9.85
N ILE A 100 4.81 21.93 8.69
CA ILE A 100 5.58 20.79 8.19
C ILE A 100 6.86 20.66 9.01
N PRO A 101 7.20 19.46 9.53
CA PRO A 101 8.49 19.20 10.17
C PRO A 101 9.68 19.46 9.24
N ALA A 102 10.79 19.93 9.82
CA ALA A 102 11.95 20.42 9.06
C ALA A 102 12.60 19.34 8.18
N ASP A 103 12.58 18.08 8.61
CA ASP A 103 13.19 16.94 7.93
C ASP A 103 12.35 16.40 6.75
N ILE A 104 11.10 16.86 6.61
CA ILE A 104 10.20 16.49 5.52
C ILE A 104 9.67 17.68 4.72
N VAL A 105 10.35 18.82 4.77
CA VAL A 105 10.01 20.01 3.95
C VAL A 105 10.21 19.72 2.47
N ASP A 106 11.22 18.93 2.12
CA ASP A 106 11.53 18.48 0.76
C ASP A 106 11.23 16.98 0.62
N ARG A 107 10.17 16.68 -0.13
CA ARG A 107 9.70 15.32 -0.41
C ARG A 107 9.66 15.01 -1.92
N ARG A 108 10.52 15.66 -2.71
CA ARG A 108 10.45 15.60 -4.18
C ARG A 108 10.55 14.20 -4.76
N VAL A 109 11.27 13.27 -4.13
CA VAL A 109 11.30 11.86 -4.52
C VAL A 109 11.17 10.97 -3.30
N GLU A 110 10.18 10.12 -3.31
CA GLU A 110 9.97 9.08 -2.32
C GLU A 110 10.12 7.70 -2.97
N ILE A 111 10.77 6.78 -2.26
CA ILE A 111 10.86 5.39 -2.68
C ILE A 111 9.95 4.55 -1.80
N THR A 112 9.26 3.57 -2.40
CA THR A 112 8.44 2.60 -1.69
C THR A 112 9.03 1.20 -1.81
N GLY A 113 8.80 0.36 -0.82
CA GLY A 113 9.21 -1.04 -0.83
C GLY A 113 8.79 -1.78 0.42
N PRO A 114 8.84 -3.14 0.38
CA PRO A 114 8.46 -3.98 1.50
C PRO A 114 9.41 -3.80 2.70
N VAL A 115 8.99 -4.36 3.83
CA VAL A 115 9.76 -4.32 5.09
C VAL A 115 10.85 -5.39 5.20
N ASP A 116 11.21 -6.06 4.10
CA ASP A 116 12.33 -7.00 4.02
C ASP A 116 13.66 -6.32 4.36
N ARG A 117 14.52 -7.00 5.11
CA ARG A 117 15.76 -6.45 5.67
C ARG A 117 16.69 -5.82 4.62
N LYS A 118 16.91 -6.52 3.50
CA LYS A 118 17.76 -6.04 2.41
C LYS A 118 17.10 -4.86 1.67
N MET A 119 15.78 -4.93 1.48
CA MET A 119 15.02 -3.89 0.78
C MET A 119 14.98 -2.60 1.60
N VAL A 120 14.80 -2.69 2.92
CA VAL A 120 14.88 -1.54 3.85
C VAL A 120 16.23 -0.82 3.72
N ILE A 121 17.35 -1.57 3.75
CA ILE A 121 18.70 -0.97 3.59
C ILE A 121 18.84 -0.29 2.23
N ASN A 122 18.40 -0.96 1.15
CA ASN A 122 18.53 -0.42 -0.20
C ASN A 122 17.67 0.85 -0.39
N ALA A 123 16.45 0.85 0.12
CA ALA A 123 15.55 1.99 -0.01
C ALA A 123 16.04 3.20 0.79
N LEU A 124 16.48 3.00 2.04
CA LEU A 124 17.06 4.05 2.86
C LEU A 124 18.34 4.64 2.21
N ASN A 125 19.10 3.83 1.49
CA ASN A 125 20.33 4.24 0.80
C ASN A 125 20.15 4.76 -0.63
N SER A 126 18.92 4.79 -1.14
CA SER A 126 18.61 5.05 -2.55
C SER A 126 18.93 6.47 -3.04
N GLY A 127 19.05 7.42 -2.11
CA GLY A 127 19.17 8.86 -2.42
C GLY A 127 17.82 9.56 -2.59
N ALA A 128 16.69 8.87 -2.36
CA ALA A 128 15.38 9.50 -2.23
C ALA A 128 15.31 10.34 -0.94
N ASN A 129 14.40 11.32 -0.93
CA ASN A 129 14.15 12.14 0.26
C ASN A 129 13.45 11.33 1.36
N VAL A 130 12.52 10.46 0.96
CA VAL A 130 11.71 9.64 1.87
C VAL A 130 11.73 8.18 1.39
N PHE A 131 11.71 7.26 2.35
CA PHE A 131 11.40 5.85 2.14
C PHE A 131 10.09 5.52 2.84
N MET A 132 9.10 5.04 2.10
CA MET A 132 7.88 4.46 2.66
C MET A 132 8.06 2.94 2.79
N ALA A 133 8.28 2.49 4.02
CA ALA A 133 8.30 1.07 4.37
C ALA A 133 6.86 0.55 4.46
N ASP A 134 6.55 -0.46 3.69
CA ASP A 134 5.20 -0.88 3.42
C ASP A 134 4.85 -2.23 4.04
N PHE A 135 3.91 -2.23 5.00
CA PHE A 135 3.29 -3.45 5.55
C PHE A 135 2.02 -3.86 4.77
N GLU A 136 1.58 -3.04 3.84
CA GLU A 136 0.34 -3.25 3.09
C GLU A 136 0.61 -3.91 1.72
N ASP A 137 0.47 -3.17 0.61
CA ASP A 137 0.40 -3.73 -0.74
C ASP A 137 1.72 -4.34 -1.24
N ALA A 138 2.87 -3.78 -0.85
CA ALA A 138 4.17 -4.34 -1.23
C ALA A 138 4.64 -5.46 -0.28
N ASN A 139 3.86 -5.84 0.71
CA ASN A 139 4.15 -6.91 1.65
C ASN A 139 3.05 -7.97 1.60
N THR A 140 3.43 -9.24 1.72
CA THR A 140 2.47 -10.29 2.04
C THR A 140 2.31 -10.34 3.55
N PRO A 141 1.07 -10.25 4.09
CA PRO A 141 0.83 -10.15 5.53
C PRO A 141 0.96 -11.50 6.26
N ARG A 142 2.02 -12.26 5.96
CA ARG A 142 2.41 -13.44 6.73
C ARG A 142 2.92 -12.99 8.09
N TRP A 143 2.67 -13.79 9.12
CA TRP A 143 3.14 -13.51 10.46
C TRP A 143 4.62 -13.15 10.52
N ASP A 144 5.45 -13.99 9.90
CA ASP A 144 6.89 -13.77 9.88
C ASP A 144 7.29 -12.47 9.18
N ASN A 145 6.67 -12.15 8.04
CA ASN A 145 6.97 -10.92 7.32
C ASN A 145 6.65 -9.68 8.15
N ASN A 146 5.48 -9.70 8.83
CA ASN A 146 5.02 -8.57 9.62
C ASN A 146 5.90 -8.35 10.86
N VAL A 147 6.17 -9.39 11.65
CA VAL A 147 6.98 -9.22 12.87
C VAL A 147 8.44 -8.98 12.54
N GLN A 148 9.00 -9.70 11.55
CA GLN A 148 10.36 -9.44 11.09
C GLN A 148 10.51 -8.03 10.52
N GLY A 149 9.48 -7.52 9.84
CA GLY A 149 9.44 -6.14 9.37
C GLY A 149 9.60 -5.12 10.51
N GLN A 150 8.91 -5.33 11.63
CA GLN A 150 9.06 -4.50 12.83
C GLN A 150 10.49 -4.56 13.38
N CYS A 151 11.09 -5.75 13.45
CA CYS A 151 12.50 -5.91 13.83
C CYS A 151 13.43 -5.11 12.90
N ASN A 152 13.21 -5.23 11.59
CA ASN A 152 14.04 -4.56 10.58
C ASN A 152 13.96 -3.03 10.70
N LEU A 153 12.76 -2.48 10.89
CA LEU A 153 12.59 -1.04 11.05
C LEU A 153 13.19 -0.52 12.37
N ARG A 154 13.02 -1.26 13.46
CA ARG A 154 13.67 -0.95 14.75
C ARG A 154 15.18 -0.87 14.60
N ASP A 155 15.78 -1.88 13.97
CA ASP A 155 17.23 -1.95 13.75
C ASP A 155 17.70 -0.84 12.79
N ALA A 156 16.90 -0.51 11.77
CA ALA A 156 17.23 0.58 10.83
C ALA A 156 17.26 1.94 11.53
N ILE A 157 16.26 2.26 12.35
CA ILE A 157 16.17 3.52 13.11
C ILE A 157 17.35 3.66 14.06
N ARG A 158 17.77 2.57 14.71
CA ARG A 158 18.93 2.53 15.61
C ARG A 158 20.26 2.42 14.89
N ARG A 159 20.21 2.29 13.54
CA ARG A 159 21.38 2.16 12.64
C ARG A 159 22.20 0.88 12.91
N HIS A 160 21.55 -0.14 13.43
CA HIS A 160 22.16 -1.46 13.66
C HIS A 160 21.85 -2.45 12.54
N ILE A 161 20.98 -2.08 11.59
CA ILE A 161 20.59 -2.97 10.49
C ILE A 161 21.77 -3.22 9.55
N ASP A 162 22.04 -4.49 9.29
CA ASP A 162 22.93 -4.96 8.24
C ASP A 162 22.36 -6.22 7.60
N TYR A 163 22.89 -6.58 6.46
CA TYR A 163 22.53 -7.82 5.78
C TYR A 163 23.71 -8.31 4.94
N THR A 164 24.01 -9.60 5.02
CA THR A 164 25.02 -10.24 4.18
C THR A 164 24.36 -11.34 3.35
N THR A 165 24.52 -11.30 2.02
CA THR A 165 23.98 -12.35 1.14
C THR A 165 24.75 -13.66 1.33
N PRO A 166 24.17 -14.80 0.92
CA PRO A 166 24.89 -16.09 0.94
C PRO A 166 26.22 -16.05 0.19
N GLU A 167 26.34 -15.22 -0.84
CA GLU A 167 27.57 -15.00 -1.62
C GLU A 167 28.56 -14.03 -0.95
N GLY A 168 28.27 -13.55 0.27
CA GLY A 168 29.17 -12.71 1.05
C GLY A 168 29.07 -11.20 0.76
N LYS A 169 28.10 -10.73 -0.03
CA LYS A 169 27.92 -9.30 -0.26
C LYS A 169 27.23 -8.64 0.94
N ALA A 170 27.93 -7.69 1.58
CA ALA A 170 27.43 -6.96 2.74
C ALA A 170 26.63 -5.69 2.33
N TYR A 171 25.54 -5.44 3.03
CA TYR A 171 24.70 -4.25 2.93
C TYR A 171 24.63 -3.57 4.30
N ARG A 172 24.85 -2.26 4.33
CA ARG A 172 24.79 -1.44 5.54
C ARG A 172 24.25 -0.06 5.19
N LEU A 173 23.73 0.65 6.19
CA LEU A 173 23.27 2.03 6.01
C LEU A 173 24.46 2.97 5.75
N LYS A 174 24.26 3.85 4.76
CA LYS A 174 25.15 5.01 4.55
C LYS A 174 24.97 6.03 5.67
N PRO A 175 25.92 6.97 5.87
CA PRO A 175 25.78 8.04 6.85
C PRO A 175 24.47 8.84 6.67
N GLN A 176 24.13 9.19 5.42
CA GLN A 176 22.90 9.88 5.05
C GLN A 176 21.91 8.90 4.42
N THR A 177 20.69 8.89 4.91
CA THR A 177 19.60 8.01 4.47
C THR A 177 18.34 8.83 4.23
N ALA A 178 17.40 8.25 3.47
CA ALA A 178 16.05 8.78 3.34
C ALA A 178 15.36 8.86 4.73
N VAL A 179 14.41 9.80 4.87
CA VAL A 179 13.52 9.85 6.04
C VAL A 179 12.52 8.69 5.96
N LEU A 180 12.27 8.04 7.08
CA LEU A 180 11.41 6.85 7.13
C LEU A 180 9.96 7.22 7.37
N PHE A 181 9.09 6.76 6.48
CA PHE A 181 7.64 6.67 6.65
C PHE A 181 7.22 5.21 6.70
N VAL A 182 6.10 4.89 7.34
CA VAL A 182 5.57 3.53 7.42
C VAL A 182 4.12 3.51 6.97
N ARG A 183 3.77 2.57 6.08
CA ARG A 183 2.39 2.30 5.69
C ARG A 183 1.89 1.07 6.44
N PRO A 184 1.06 1.23 7.48
CA PRO A 184 0.38 0.11 8.13
C PRO A 184 -0.68 -0.46 7.19
N ARG A 185 -1.12 -1.68 7.46
CA ARG A 185 -2.24 -2.30 6.73
C ARG A 185 -3.53 -1.46 6.83
N GLY A 186 -4.34 -1.50 5.78
CA GLY A 186 -5.62 -0.83 5.72
C GLY A 186 -6.62 -1.37 6.75
N TRP A 187 -7.65 -0.57 7.06
CA TRP A 187 -8.68 -0.91 8.05
C TRP A 187 -9.41 -2.23 7.79
N HIS A 188 -9.44 -2.71 6.56
CA HIS A 188 -10.13 -3.93 6.15
C HIS A 188 -9.40 -5.23 6.55
N LEU A 189 -8.07 -5.19 6.76
CA LEU A 189 -7.28 -6.38 7.09
C LEU A 189 -7.16 -6.59 8.61
N PRO A 190 -7.42 -7.82 9.10
CA PRO A 190 -7.09 -8.23 10.46
C PRO A 190 -5.64 -8.74 10.55
N GLU A 191 -5.14 -8.88 11.79
CA GLU A 191 -4.01 -9.74 12.12
C GLU A 191 -4.54 -10.98 12.84
N LYS A 192 -4.65 -12.09 12.10
CA LYS A 192 -5.31 -13.32 12.58
C LYS A 192 -4.56 -14.05 13.70
N HIS A 193 -3.25 -13.77 13.85
CA HIS A 193 -2.41 -14.44 14.83
C HIS A 193 -2.40 -13.74 16.20
N VAL A 194 -3.09 -12.60 16.34
CA VAL A 194 -3.22 -11.89 17.62
C VAL A 194 -4.70 -11.69 17.92
N LEU A 195 -5.17 -12.34 18.98
CA LEU A 195 -6.54 -12.24 19.42
C LEU A 195 -6.62 -11.33 20.65
N ILE A 196 -7.54 -10.38 20.60
CA ILE A 196 -7.88 -9.51 21.73
C ILE A 196 -9.33 -9.79 22.11
N ASP A 197 -9.52 -10.29 23.32
CA ASP A 197 -10.83 -10.69 23.85
C ASP A 197 -11.56 -11.70 22.94
N GLY A 198 -10.77 -12.60 22.30
CA GLY A 198 -11.25 -13.66 21.43
C GLY A 198 -11.38 -13.29 19.94
N GLU A 199 -11.19 -12.01 19.57
CA GLU A 199 -11.33 -11.53 18.19
C GLU A 199 -9.98 -11.09 17.60
N PRO A 200 -9.73 -11.32 16.30
CA PRO A 200 -8.51 -10.85 15.64
C PRO A 200 -8.36 -9.33 15.73
N ILE A 201 -7.17 -8.87 16.10
CA ILE A 201 -6.85 -7.45 16.11
C ILE A 201 -6.88 -6.85 14.71
N SER A 202 -7.19 -5.55 14.57
CA SER A 202 -6.96 -4.82 13.32
C SER A 202 -5.49 -4.88 12.90
N GLY A 203 -5.21 -5.30 11.67
CA GLY A 203 -3.85 -5.28 11.14
C GLY A 203 -3.21 -3.90 11.17
N GLY A 204 -4.01 -2.86 10.83
CA GLY A 204 -3.53 -1.47 10.88
C GLY A 204 -3.17 -1.01 12.30
N ILE A 205 -3.98 -1.38 13.30
CA ILE A 205 -3.66 -1.09 14.72
C ILE A 205 -2.41 -1.86 15.16
N PHE A 206 -2.29 -3.13 14.80
CA PHE A 206 -1.13 -3.95 15.15
C PHE A 206 0.17 -3.37 14.58
N ASP A 207 0.20 -3.08 13.29
CA ASP A 207 1.38 -2.54 12.61
C ASP A 207 1.78 -1.17 13.17
N PHE A 208 0.80 -0.28 13.33
CA PHE A 208 1.00 1.05 13.91
C PHE A 208 1.49 0.99 15.35
N ALA A 209 0.81 0.21 16.20
CA ALA A 209 1.09 0.17 17.63
C ALA A 209 2.50 -0.33 17.93
N LEU A 210 2.92 -1.44 17.31
CA LEU A 210 4.26 -1.98 17.50
C LEU A 210 5.34 -1.02 17.01
N TYR A 211 5.16 -0.48 15.79
CA TYR A 211 6.10 0.50 15.25
C TYR A 211 6.21 1.73 16.14
N PHE A 212 5.09 2.32 16.52
CA PHE A 212 5.05 3.53 17.33
C PHE A 212 5.63 3.31 18.73
N PHE A 213 5.24 2.21 19.40
CA PHE A 213 5.71 1.87 20.75
C PHE A 213 7.24 1.78 20.81
N HIS A 214 7.85 1.04 19.88
CA HIS A 214 9.30 0.81 19.90
C HIS A 214 10.12 1.99 19.39
N ASN A 215 9.57 2.86 18.54
CA ASN A 215 10.39 3.75 17.75
C ASN A 215 10.11 5.24 17.92
N ALA A 216 8.92 5.64 18.41
CA ALA A 216 8.55 7.06 18.42
C ALA A 216 9.55 7.96 19.17
N ARG A 217 9.92 7.57 20.39
CA ARG A 217 10.88 8.34 21.21
C ARG A 217 12.26 8.39 20.58
N GLU A 218 12.72 7.28 20.01
CA GLU A 218 14.03 7.20 19.35
C GLU A 218 14.08 8.09 18.10
N LEU A 219 13.02 8.08 17.28
CA LEU A 219 12.91 8.93 16.10
C LEU A 219 12.97 10.42 16.48
N ILE A 220 12.22 10.82 17.51
CA ILE A 220 12.19 12.20 18.01
C ILE A 220 13.58 12.58 18.56
N ALA A 221 14.23 11.72 19.33
CA ALA A 221 15.57 11.95 19.87
C ALA A 221 16.63 12.11 18.76
N ARG A 222 16.39 11.51 17.58
CA ARG A 222 17.25 11.65 16.39
C ARG A 222 16.89 12.84 15.50
N GLY A 223 15.91 13.68 15.88
CA GLY A 223 15.50 14.87 15.14
C GLY A 223 14.55 14.59 13.98
N SER A 224 13.87 13.44 13.99
CA SER A 224 12.80 13.07 13.04
C SER A 224 11.50 12.84 13.78
N GLY A 225 10.56 12.10 13.19
CA GLY A 225 9.28 11.77 13.79
C GLY A 225 8.72 10.42 13.36
N PRO A 226 7.69 9.92 14.07
CA PRO A 226 6.94 8.75 13.64
C PRO A 226 5.98 9.13 12.51
N TYR A 227 6.42 8.92 11.27
CA TYR A 227 5.70 9.33 10.07
C TYR A 227 5.03 8.14 9.40
N PHE A 228 3.80 8.37 8.89
CA PHE A 228 2.97 7.31 8.34
C PHE A 228 2.38 7.66 6.97
N TYR A 229 2.01 6.61 6.24
CA TYR A 229 1.09 6.64 5.12
C TYR A 229 -0.17 5.86 5.48
N LEU A 230 -1.36 6.43 5.23
CA LEU A 230 -2.64 5.81 5.59
C LEU A 230 -3.36 5.33 4.32
N PRO A 231 -3.51 3.99 4.13
CA PRO A 231 -4.06 3.44 2.91
C PRO A 231 -5.58 3.28 2.97
N LYS A 232 -6.19 3.28 1.78
CA LYS A 232 -7.53 2.77 1.49
C LYS A 232 -8.67 3.34 2.35
N LEU A 233 -8.54 4.61 2.78
CA LEU A 233 -9.64 5.32 3.43
C LEU A 233 -10.75 5.61 2.42
N GLU A 234 -12.01 5.42 2.85
CA GLU A 234 -13.19 5.72 2.05
C GLU A 234 -13.97 6.95 2.56
N SER A 235 -13.66 7.45 3.74
CA SER A 235 -14.32 8.63 4.31
C SER A 235 -13.42 9.39 5.30
N HIS A 236 -13.78 10.65 5.55
CA HIS A 236 -13.17 11.46 6.61
C HIS A 236 -13.40 10.88 8.01
N LEU A 237 -14.47 10.09 8.23
CA LEU A 237 -14.71 9.42 9.51
C LEU A 237 -13.64 8.37 9.81
N GLU A 238 -13.10 7.72 8.79
CA GLU A 238 -11.98 6.80 8.93
C GLU A 238 -10.66 7.54 9.20
N ALA A 239 -10.49 8.74 8.64
CA ALA A 239 -9.39 9.64 8.98
C ALA A 239 -9.49 10.13 10.43
N ARG A 240 -10.70 10.48 10.90
CA ARG A 240 -10.98 10.80 12.30
C ARG A 240 -10.63 9.65 13.24
N LEU A 241 -10.94 8.40 12.84
CA LEU A 241 -10.55 7.23 13.62
C LEU A 241 -9.02 7.16 13.77
N TRP A 242 -8.25 7.36 12.70
CA TRP A 242 -6.79 7.43 12.78
C TRP A 242 -6.31 8.57 13.66
N ASN A 243 -6.91 9.76 13.57
CA ASN A 243 -6.56 10.88 14.42
C ASN A 243 -6.74 10.57 15.90
N ASP A 244 -7.85 9.93 16.24
CA ASP A 244 -8.14 9.56 17.65
C ASP A 244 -7.20 8.47 18.14
N VAL A 245 -6.81 7.50 17.28
CA VAL A 245 -5.76 6.51 17.57
C VAL A 245 -4.43 7.22 17.83
N PHE A 246 -4.05 8.20 17.01
CA PHE A 246 -2.80 8.95 17.17
C PHE A 246 -2.79 9.75 18.48
N VAL A 247 -3.89 10.42 18.81
CA VAL A 247 -4.02 11.19 20.05
C VAL A 247 -3.84 10.28 21.27
N LEU A 248 -4.61 9.18 21.34
CA LEU A 248 -4.50 8.24 22.45
C LEU A 248 -3.10 7.62 22.54
N ALA A 249 -2.50 7.25 21.40
CA ALA A 249 -1.18 6.64 21.38
C ALA A 249 -0.09 7.60 21.90
N GLN A 250 -0.15 8.87 21.50
CA GLN A 250 0.80 9.89 21.97
C GLN A 250 0.62 10.15 23.48
N ASP A 251 -0.62 10.29 23.96
CA ASP A 251 -0.91 10.50 25.37
C ASP A 251 -0.41 9.33 26.24
N GLU A 252 -0.67 8.08 25.83
CA GLU A 252 -0.25 6.88 26.55
C GLU A 252 1.28 6.73 26.67
N LEU A 253 1.99 7.07 25.63
CA LEU A 253 3.46 6.97 25.64
C LEU A 253 4.15 8.27 26.07
N GLY A 254 3.39 9.32 26.45
CA GLY A 254 3.94 10.62 26.79
C GLY A 254 4.77 11.25 25.65
N VAL A 255 4.33 11.02 24.41
CA VAL A 255 4.88 11.64 23.21
C VAL A 255 4.08 12.90 22.89
N PRO A 256 4.72 14.05 22.61
CA PRO A 256 3.99 15.28 22.32
C PRO A 256 2.97 15.12 21.18
N ARG A 257 1.75 15.62 21.34
CA ARG A 257 0.74 15.63 20.28
C ARG A 257 1.27 16.40 19.06
N GLY A 258 0.95 15.92 17.87
CA GLY A 258 1.47 16.45 16.63
C GLY A 258 2.89 15.95 16.24
N SER A 259 3.52 15.09 17.06
CA SER A 259 4.76 14.39 16.66
C SER A 259 4.52 13.38 15.54
N ILE A 260 3.36 12.72 15.54
CA ILE A 260 2.93 11.88 14.42
C ILE A 260 2.58 12.77 13.23
N ARG A 261 3.07 12.38 12.04
CA ARG A 261 2.64 12.97 10.77
C ARG A 261 2.21 11.86 9.81
N ALA A 262 1.11 12.08 9.11
CA ALA A 262 0.55 11.08 8.20
C ALA A 262 0.14 11.69 6.86
N THR A 263 0.56 11.05 5.78
CA THR A 263 0.07 11.30 4.42
C THR A 263 -1.05 10.31 4.15
N VAL A 264 -2.20 10.79 3.66
CA VAL A 264 -3.30 9.90 3.26
C VAL A 264 -3.22 9.61 1.77
N LEU A 265 -3.28 8.32 1.42
CA LEU A 265 -3.48 7.93 0.03
C LEU A 265 -4.94 8.17 -0.35
N ILE A 266 -5.15 9.11 -1.25
CA ILE A 266 -6.46 9.29 -1.90
C ILE A 266 -6.51 8.30 -3.07
N GLU A 267 -6.80 7.08 -2.74
CA GLU A 267 -6.78 5.94 -3.66
C GLU A 267 -8.11 5.20 -3.71
N THR A 268 -9.15 5.80 -3.14
CA THR A 268 -10.52 5.35 -3.29
C THR A 268 -11.37 6.46 -3.90
N LEU A 269 -12.35 6.06 -4.72
CA LEU A 269 -13.26 7.00 -5.36
C LEU A 269 -13.93 7.93 -4.33
N LEU A 270 -14.37 7.38 -3.20
CA LEU A 270 -15.10 8.15 -2.20
C LEU A 270 -14.21 9.17 -1.49
N ALA A 271 -12.96 8.82 -1.18
CA ALA A 271 -12.01 9.74 -0.57
C ALA A 271 -11.72 10.96 -1.45
N ALA A 272 -11.83 10.84 -2.77
CA ALA A 272 -11.65 11.97 -3.68
C ALA A 272 -12.71 13.07 -3.49
N PHE A 273 -13.89 12.74 -2.98
CA PHE A 273 -14.95 13.69 -2.65
C PHE A 273 -14.82 14.27 -1.24
N GLU A 274 -13.91 13.74 -0.41
CA GLU A 274 -13.78 14.10 1.00
C GLU A 274 -12.33 14.56 1.36
N MET A 275 -11.55 15.06 0.38
CA MET A 275 -10.14 15.44 0.60
C MET A 275 -9.96 16.53 1.66
N ASP A 276 -10.79 17.58 1.61
CA ASP A 276 -10.76 18.67 2.61
C ASP A 276 -11.12 18.15 4.00
N GLU A 277 -12.16 17.31 4.08
CA GLU A 277 -12.64 16.71 5.33
C GLU A 277 -11.58 15.77 5.93
N ILE A 278 -10.94 14.95 5.10
CA ILE A 278 -9.84 14.07 5.53
C ILE A 278 -8.68 14.88 6.11
N LEU A 279 -8.28 15.95 5.43
CA LEU A 279 -7.24 16.84 5.93
C LEU A 279 -7.67 17.56 7.21
N PHE A 280 -8.95 17.96 7.32
CA PHE A 280 -9.48 18.64 8.50
C PHE A 280 -9.43 17.76 9.73
N GLU A 281 -9.83 16.49 9.61
CA GLU A 281 -9.77 15.52 10.71
C GLU A 281 -8.32 15.29 11.17
N LEU A 282 -7.39 15.24 10.24
CA LEU A 282 -5.97 15.02 10.52
C LEU A 282 -5.13 16.30 10.61
N ARG A 283 -5.73 17.50 10.65
CA ARG A 283 -4.99 18.78 10.47
C ARG A 283 -3.80 18.97 11.41
N GLU A 284 -3.81 18.39 12.60
CA GLU A 284 -2.70 18.46 13.55
C GLU A 284 -1.62 17.40 13.26
N HIS A 285 -1.97 16.34 12.53
CA HIS A 285 -1.11 15.19 12.22
C HIS A 285 -0.86 15.01 10.71
N SER A 286 -1.36 15.90 9.86
CA SER A 286 -1.20 15.74 8.41
C SER A 286 0.24 15.97 7.94
N ALA A 287 0.67 15.15 6.98
CA ALA A 287 1.84 15.36 6.12
C ALA A 287 1.43 15.49 4.64
N GLY A 288 0.13 15.55 4.32
CA GLY A 288 -0.39 15.73 2.98
C GLY A 288 -1.26 14.61 2.46
N LEU A 289 -1.54 14.68 1.16
CA LEU A 289 -2.26 13.65 0.42
C LEU A 289 -1.39 13.12 -0.73
N ASN A 290 -1.67 11.88 -1.15
CA ASN A 290 -0.97 11.22 -2.26
C ASN A 290 -1.98 10.70 -3.30
N CYS A 291 -1.62 10.79 -4.59
CA CYS A 291 -2.37 10.25 -5.71
C CYS A 291 -2.04 8.78 -5.95
N GLY A 292 -2.90 7.84 -5.54
CA GLY A 292 -2.82 6.43 -5.94
C GLY A 292 -3.50 6.21 -7.29
N ARG A 293 -2.90 5.43 -8.22
CA ARG A 293 -3.48 5.20 -9.55
C ARG A 293 -4.29 3.92 -9.63
N TRP A 294 -3.68 2.78 -9.39
CA TRP A 294 -4.35 1.48 -9.61
C TRP A 294 -5.46 1.23 -8.62
N ASP A 295 -5.25 1.49 -7.34
CA ASP A 295 -6.29 1.40 -6.32
C ASP A 295 -7.46 2.35 -6.60
N TYR A 296 -7.17 3.58 -7.07
CA TYR A 296 -8.22 4.54 -7.42
C TYR A 296 -9.11 4.01 -8.55
N ILE A 297 -8.50 3.50 -9.64
CA ILE A 297 -9.25 2.90 -10.76
C ILE A 297 -10.00 1.64 -10.30
N PHE A 298 -9.36 0.79 -9.50
CA PHE A 298 -10.00 -0.37 -8.88
C PHE A 298 -11.22 0.04 -8.06
N SER A 299 -11.09 1.08 -7.23
CA SER A 299 -12.18 1.62 -6.43
C SER A 299 -13.35 2.14 -7.28
N CYS A 300 -13.05 2.82 -8.41
CA CYS A 300 -14.10 3.24 -9.35
C CYS A 300 -14.92 2.05 -9.86
N ILE A 301 -14.24 0.98 -10.28
CA ILE A 301 -14.92 -0.26 -10.73
C ILE A 301 -15.73 -0.86 -9.60
N LYS A 302 -15.14 -1.00 -8.42
CA LYS A 302 -15.76 -1.59 -7.23
C LYS A 302 -17.03 -0.85 -6.82
N LYS A 303 -16.94 0.47 -6.70
CA LYS A 303 -18.07 1.29 -6.22
C LYS A 303 -19.21 1.40 -7.22
N LEU A 304 -18.91 1.44 -8.51
CA LEU A 304 -19.89 1.62 -9.57
C LEU A 304 -20.14 0.34 -10.39
N ARG A 305 -19.84 -0.81 -9.82
CA ARG A 305 -19.85 -2.13 -10.45
C ARG A 305 -21.17 -2.54 -11.11
N HIS A 306 -22.30 -2.04 -10.62
CA HIS A 306 -23.64 -2.30 -11.15
C HIS A 306 -24.18 -1.16 -12.02
N ASN A 307 -23.43 -0.07 -12.19
CA ASN A 307 -23.86 1.02 -13.05
C ASN A 307 -23.44 0.75 -14.52
N ALA A 308 -24.42 0.50 -15.39
CA ALA A 308 -24.17 0.16 -16.78
C ALA A 308 -23.47 1.27 -17.59
N ALA A 309 -23.49 2.52 -17.12
CA ALA A 309 -22.79 3.63 -17.77
C ALA A 309 -21.27 3.54 -17.60
N PHE A 310 -20.80 2.92 -16.52
CA PHE A 310 -19.39 2.89 -16.12
C PHE A 310 -18.75 1.55 -16.47
N CYS A 311 -18.07 1.49 -17.61
CA CYS A 311 -17.23 0.37 -18.01
C CYS A 311 -15.90 0.93 -18.49
N LEU A 312 -14.83 0.57 -17.82
CA LEU A 312 -13.50 1.06 -18.17
C LEU A 312 -12.84 0.21 -19.26
N ALA A 313 -12.09 0.86 -20.12
CA ALA A 313 -11.24 0.23 -21.13
C ALA A 313 -10.04 -0.49 -20.52
N ASP A 314 -9.15 -1.06 -21.34
CA ASP A 314 -7.89 -1.63 -20.91
C ASP A 314 -7.14 -0.68 -19.95
N ARG A 315 -6.65 -1.19 -18.82
CA ARG A 315 -5.97 -0.35 -17.81
C ARG A 315 -4.81 0.47 -18.37
N ALA A 316 -4.15 -0.01 -19.43
CA ALA A 316 -3.08 0.73 -20.10
C ALA A 316 -3.56 2.03 -20.76
N GLN A 317 -4.85 2.11 -21.11
CA GLN A 317 -5.50 3.28 -21.70
C GLN A 317 -5.96 4.30 -20.64
N VAL A 318 -6.16 3.87 -19.39
CA VAL A 318 -6.58 4.73 -18.29
C VAL A 318 -5.36 5.36 -17.64
N THR A 319 -4.93 6.49 -18.20
CA THR A 319 -3.72 7.21 -17.76
C THR A 319 -4.09 8.41 -16.87
N MET A 320 -3.08 9.02 -16.22
CA MET A 320 -3.28 10.26 -15.43
C MET A 320 -3.65 11.48 -16.29
N THR A 321 -3.74 11.34 -17.61
CA THR A 321 -4.20 12.37 -18.54
C THR A 321 -5.66 12.20 -18.96
N THR A 322 -6.30 11.06 -18.66
CA THR A 322 -7.74 10.89 -18.84
C THR A 322 -8.50 11.88 -17.95
N HIS A 323 -9.69 12.30 -18.37
CA HIS A 323 -10.37 13.43 -17.74
C HIS A 323 -10.54 13.27 -16.23
N PHE A 324 -11.15 12.17 -15.76
CA PHE A 324 -11.41 11.95 -14.34
C PHE A 324 -10.10 11.82 -13.52
N MET A 325 -9.07 11.16 -14.06
CA MET A 325 -7.78 11.00 -13.38
C MET A 325 -7.04 12.33 -13.27
N ARG A 326 -7.09 13.16 -14.31
CA ARG A 326 -6.51 14.50 -14.28
C ARG A 326 -7.28 15.41 -13.32
N SER A 327 -8.60 15.35 -13.33
CA SER A 327 -9.46 16.15 -12.43
C SER A 327 -9.20 15.78 -10.97
N TYR A 328 -9.13 14.50 -10.66
CA TYR A 328 -8.76 13.98 -9.34
C TYR A 328 -7.39 14.49 -8.88
N ALA A 329 -6.36 14.38 -9.72
CA ALA A 329 -5.01 14.81 -9.37
C ALA A 329 -4.92 16.33 -9.15
N LEU A 330 -5.57 17.11 -10.01
CA LEU A 330 -5.60 18.58 -9.88
C LEU A 330 -6.38 19.04 -8.65
N LEU A 331 -7.49 18.38 -8.33
CA LEU A 331 -8.25 18.65 -7.10
C LEU A 331 -7.40 18.39 -5.87
N LEU A 332 -6.65 17.30 -5.85
CA LEU A 332 -5.74 16.97 -4.75
C LEU A 332 -4.69 18.05 -4.54
N VAL A 333 -4.02 18.51 -5.61
CA VAL A 333 -3.03 19.58 -5.52
C VAL A 333 -3.67 20.87 -4.96
N LYS A 334 -4.80 21.30 -5.52
CA LYS A 334 -5.51 22.49 -5.06
C LYS A 334 -5.86 22.41 -3.58
N THR A 335 -6.46 21.28 -3.16
CA THR A 335 -6.87 21.06 -1.77
C THR A 335 -5.68 21.10 -0.82
N CYS A 336 -4.61 20.36 -1.12
CA CYS A 336 -3.41 20.35 -0.29
C CYS A 336 -2.78 21.72 -0.15
N HIS A 337 -2.58 22.44 -1.25
CA HIS A 337 -1.92 23.73 -1.24
C HIS A 337 -2.76 24.84 -0.58
N ARG A 338 -4.10 24.77 -0.70
CA ARG A 338 -4.98 25.62 0.07
C ARG A 338 -4.82 25.38 1.57
N ARG A 339 -4.64 24.13 1.99
CA ARG A 339 -4.48 23.73 3.40
C ARG A 339 -3.03 23.77 3.89
N ASN A 340 -2.12 24.33 3.07
CA ASN A 340 -0.70 24.54 3.37
C ASN A 340 0.05 23.23 3.70
N ILE A 341 -0.21 22.16 2.93
CA ILE A 341 0.39 20.85 3.10
C ILE A 341 0.79 20.26 1.74
N HIS A 342 1.64 19.21 1.73
CA HIS A 342 2.16 18.57 0.52
C HIS A 342 1.10 17.81 -0.29
N ALA A 343 1.22 17.95 -1.62
CA ALA A 343 0.52 17.14 -2.61
C ALA A 343 1.50 16.17 -3.28
N MET A 344 1.36 14.87 -3.04
CA MET A 344 2.27 13.86 -3.55
C MET A 344 1.72 13.18 -4.79
N GLY A 345 2.56 13.02 -5.82
CA GLY A 345 2.23 12.32 -7.05
C GLY A 345 2.28 10.80 -6.91
N GLY A 346 1.97 10.12 -8.02
CA GLY A 346 1.87 8.67 -8.07
C GLY A 346 3.20 7.95 -8.31
N MET A 347 3.14 6.61 -8.32
CA MET A 347 4.31 5.74 -8.44
C MET A 347 4.74 5.52 -9.89
N ALA A 348 6.05 5.55 -10.13
CA ALA A 348 6.70 4.96 -11.29
C ALA A 348 7.22 3.57 -10.91
N ALA A 349 6.66 2.53 -11.55
CA ALA A 349 6.90 1.13 -11.19
C ALA A 349 7.95 0.44 -12.09
N GLN A 350 8.56 1.13 -13.05
CA GLN A 350 9.53 0.55 -13.97
C GLN A 350 10.76 0.00 -13.24
N ILE A 351 11.24 -1.16 -13.71
CA ILE A 351 12.47 -1.77 -13.23
C ILE A 351 13.50 -1.69 -14.35
N PRO A 352 14.69 -1.14 -14.11
CA PRO A 352 15.76 -1.19 -15.09
C PRO A 352 16.12 -2.63 -15.48
N VAL A 353 16.17 -2.90 -16.79
CA VAL A 353 16.53 -4.21 -17.34
C VAL A 353 18.03 -4.31 -17.43
N LYS A 354 18.60 -5.37 -16.83
CA LYS A 354 20.04 -5.58 -16.85
C LYS A 354 20.53 -5.84 -18.29
N ASN A 355 21.53 -5.10 -18.74
CA ASN A 355 22.16 -5.22 -20.05
C ASN A 355 21.21 -4.93 -21.25
N ASP A 356 20.16 -4.14 -21.07
CA ASP A 356 19.28 -3.65 -22.13
C ASP A 356 19.14 -2.13 -22.03
N GLU A 357 20.12 -1.42 -22.64
CA GLU A 357 20.15 0.05 -22.61
C GLU A 357 18.99 0.68 -23.38
N ALA A 358 18.53 0.04 -24.46
CA ALA A 358 17.42 0.57 -25.27
C ALA A 358 16.09 0.50 -24.53
N ALA A 359 15.77 -0.64 -23.90
CA ALA A 359 14.58 -0.78 -23.07
C ALA A 359 14.63 0.16 -21.87
N ASN A 360 15.80 0.36 -21.24
CA ASN A 360 15.96 1.30 -20.14
C ASN A 360 15.76 2.75 -20.59
N ALA A 361 16.29 3.15 -21.73
CA ALA A 361 16.11 4.50 -22.26
C ALA A 361 14.63 4.80 -22.52
N GLU A 362 13.88 3.86 -23.11
CA GLU A 362 12.43 4.00 -23.32
C GLU A 362 11.66 4.10 -21.99
N ALA A 363 11.97 3.21 -21.03
CA ALA A 363 11.34 3.22 -19.73
C ALA A 363 11.59 4.54 -18.96
N PHE A 364 12.83 5.02 -18.96
CA PHE A 364 13.22 6.27 -18.29
C PHE A 364 12.59 7.50 -18.97
N ALA A 365 12.48 7.50 -20.30
CA ALA A 365 11.79 8.56 -21.01
C ALA A 365 10.30 8.66 -20.59
N LYS A 366 9.61 7.53 -20.45
CA LYS A 366 8.22 7.47 -19.96
C LYS A 366 8.11 7.98 -18.53
N VAL A 367 9.02 7.57 -17.64
CA VAL A 367 9.08 8.05 -16.25
C VAL A 367 9.31 9.56 -16.23
N LYS A 368 10.27 10.07 -17.00
CA LYS A 368 10.58 11.50 -17.07
C LYS A 368 9.34 12.33 -17.46
N VAL A 369 8.65 11.94 -18.53
CA VAL A 369 7.42 12.62 -18.99
C VAL A 369 6.35 12.63 -17.90
N ASP A 370 6.15 11.51 -17.19
CA ASP A 370 5.19 11.41 -16.09
C ASP A 370 5.55 12.35 -14.93
N LYS A 371 6.82 12.37 -14.51
CA LYS A 371 7.29 13.20 -13.39
C LYS A 371 7.34 14.70 -13.74
N GLU A 372 7.64 15.04 -15.00
CA GLU A 372 7.52 16.41 -15.50
C GLU A 372 6.06 16.89 -15.49
N ARG A 373 5.10 16.03 -15.86
CA ARG A 373 3.68 16.32 -15.75
C ARG A 373 3.27 16.60 -14.31
N GLU A 374 3.64 15.73 -13.36
CA GLU A 374 3.32 15.89 -11.93
C GLU A 374 3.89 17.20 -11.38
N ALA A 375 5.16 17.48 -11.57
CA ALA A 375 5.80 18.71 -11.13
C ALA A 375 5.14 19.95 -11.76
N THR A 376 4.78 19.89 -13.05
CA THR A 376 4.09 20.98 -13.76
C THR A 376 2.69 21.23 -13.21
N GLN A 377 1.96 20.16 -12.87
CA GLN A 377 0.62 20.23 -12.29
C GLN A 377 0.62 20.80 -10.86
N GLY A 378 1.75 20.73 -10.16
CA GLY A 378 1.91 21.30 -8.83
C GLY A 378 2.17 20.30 -7.72
N HIS A 379 2.42 19.03 -8.03
CA HIS A 379 2.81 18.07 -6.98
C HIS A 379 4.17 18.47 -6.38
N ASP A 380 4.32 18.27 -5.08
CA ASP A 380 5.54 18.60 -4.31
C ASP A 380 6.55 17.44 -4.29
N GLY A 381 6.15 16.30 -4.79
CA GLY A 381 6.98 15.11 -4.87
C GLY A 381 6.25 13.96 -5.55
N THR A 382 6.94 12.84 -5.66
CA THR A 382 6.48 11.67 -6.41
C THR A 382 7.05 10.37 -5.83
N TRP A 383 6.48 9.23 -6.25
CA TRP A 383 6.94 7.92 -5.86
C TRP A 383 7.69 7.18 -6.97
N VAL A 384 8.68 6.40 -6.57
CA VAL A 384 9.39 5.43 -7.41
C VAL A 384 9.48 4.08 -6.68
N ALA A 385 9.40 2.98 -7.43
CA ALA A 385 9.48 1.64 -6.87
C ALA A 385 10.90 1.03 -6.95
N HIS A 386 11.85 1.70 -7.60
CA HIS A 386 13.21 1.18 -7.78
C HIS A 386 14.27 2.29 -7.61
N PRO A 387 15.39 2.01 -6.89
CA PRO A 387 16.45 3.02 -6.68
C PRO A 387 17.01 3.64 -7.97
N GLY A 388 17.04 2.89 -9.08
CA GLY A 388 17.48 3.39 -10.38
C GLY A 388 16.61 4.48 -10.99
N LEU A 389 15.37 4.66 -10.49
CA LEU A 389 14.47 5.72 -10.94
C LEU A 389 14.61 7.02 -10.14
N VAL A 390 15.25 6.97 -8.97
CA VAL A 390 15.42 8.15 -8.11
C VAL A 390 16.10 9.30 -8.86
N PRO A 391 17.23 9.11 -9.57
CA PRO A 391 17.87 10.20 -10.32
C PRO A 391 16.97 10.79 -11.41
N VAL A 392 16.21 9.95 -12.12
CA VAL A 392 15.33 10.37 -13.23
C VAL A 392 14.19 11.25 -12.70
N ALA A 393 13.54 10.80 -11.61
CA ALA A 393 12.47 11.57 -10.97
C ALA A 393 13.01 12.88 -10.36
N LYS A 394 14.18 12.80 -9.71
CA LYS A 394 14.83 13.96 -9.11
C LYS A 394 15.18 15.04 -10.14
N GLU A 395 15.76 14.67 -11.29
CA GLU A 395 16.06 15.59 -12.39
C GLU A 395 14.81 16.38 -12.85
N ALA A 396 13.67 15.67 -12.99
CA ALA A 396 12.42 16.32 -13.40
C ALA A 396 11.93 17.35 -12.38
N PHE A 397 11.92 16.98 -11.09
CA PHE A 397 11.50 17.88 -10.02
C PHE A 397 12.51 19.01 -9.77
N ASP A 398 13.81 18.75 -9.75
CA ASP A 398 14.85 19.78 -9.56
C ASP A 398 14.74 20.90 -10.61
N ARG A 399 14.40 20.54 -11.86
CA ARG A 399 14.24 21.49 -12.95
C ARG A 399 12.96 22.33 -12.85
N LEU A 400 11.84 21.73 -12.43
CA LEU A 400 10.51 22.33 -12.48
C LEU A 400 10.03 22.87 -11.12
N MET A 401 10.64 22.43 -10.04
CA MET A 401 10.38 22.82 -8.66
C MET A 401 11.71 23.21 -7.98
N PRO A 402 12.20 24.44 -8.18
CA PRO A 402 13.50 24.87 -7.65
C PRO A 402 13.53 25.02 -6.13
N MET A 403 12.37 25.23 -5.50
CA MET A 403 12.22 25.24 -4.03
C MET A 403 11.94 23.85 -3.49
N PRO A 404 12.08 23.59 -2.19
CA PRO A 404 11.79 22.29 -1.57
C PRO A 404 10.37 21.76 -1.83
N ASN A 405 9.42 22.64 -2.03
CA ASN A 405 8.04 22.35 -2.42
C ASN A 405 7.45 23.56 -3.19
N GLN A 406 6.25 23.42 -3.70
CA GLN A 406 5.58 24.48 -4.43
C GLN A 406 4.21 24.86 -3.85
N ILE A 407 3.97 24.54 -2.58
CA ILE A 407 2.73 24.81 -1.84
C ILE A 407 2.30 26.27 -1.94
N ALA A 408 3.24 27.21 -1.77
CA ALA A 408 2.96 28.64 -1.85
C ALA A 408 2.83 29.14 -3.30
N ALA A 409 3.63 28.57 -4.22
CA ALA A 409 3.73 29.05 -5.59
C ALA A 409 2.60 28.59 -6.50
N LYS A 410 1.98 27.44 -6.21
CA LYS A 410 0.95 26.81 -7.07
C LYS A 410 -0.34 26.53 -6.31
N LYS A 411 -1.06 27.55 -5.89
CA LYS A 411 -2.36 27.40 -5.18
C LYS A 411 -3.45 26.75 -6.04
N ARG A 412 -3.31 26.76 -7.35
CA ARG A 412 -4.23 26.15 -8.32
C ARG A 412 -5.66 26.70 -8.20
N ASP A 413 -5.79 28.01 -8.02
CA ASP A 413 -7.10 28.70 -8.00
C ASP A 413 -7.83 28.59 -9.35
N ASP A 414 -7.06 28.29 -10.42
CA ASP A 414 -7.54 27.98 -11.76
C ASP A 414 -8.32 26.67 -11.87
N VAL A 415 -8.20 25.78 -10.89
CA VAL A 415 -8.82 24.44 -10.90
C VAL A 415 -10.21 24.49 -10.31
N HIS A 416 -11.19 24.05 -11.10
CA HIS A 416 -12.58 23.87 -10.68
C HIS A 416 -13.01 22.47 -11.08
N VAL A 417 -13.24 21.61 -10.10
CA VAL A 417 -13.63 20.22 -10.30
C VAL A 417 -14.98 19.97 -9.67
N THR A 418 -15.90 19.44 -10.45
CA THR A 418 -17.24 19.02 -10.02
C THR A 418 -17.30 17.53 -9.81
N ALA A 419 -18.40 17.03 -9.22
CA ALA A 419 -18.65 15.61 -9.10
C ALA A 419 -18.68 14.92 -10.48
N ALA A 420 -19.26 15.60 -11.48
CA ALA A 420 -19.31 15.07 -12.85
C ALA A 420 -17.91 14.86 -13.45
N ASP A 421 -16.96 15.76 -13.17
CA ASP A 421 -15.57 15.63 -13.64
C ASP A 421 -14.87 14.39 -13.04
N LEU A 422 -15.13 14.09 -11.76
CA LEU A 422 -14.58 12.91 -11.08
C LEU A 422 -15.22 11.59 -11.53
N LEU A 423 -16.41 11.66 -12.14
CA LEU A 423 -17.18 10.50 -12.62
C LEU A 423 -17.17 10.34 -14.13
N GLN A 424 -16.47 11.21 -14.86
CA GLN A 424 -16.37 11.13 -16.32
C GLN A 424 -15.27 10.14 -16.73
N PHE A 425 -15.64 8.87 -16.90
CA PHE A 425 -14.72 7.78 -17.25
C PHE A 425 -14.47 7.68 -18.76
N GLU A 426 -14.13 8.80 -19.40
CA GLU A 426 -13.71 8.86 -20.79
C GLU A 426 -12.16 9.03 -20.91
N PRO A 427 -11.57 8.71 -22.09
CA PRO A 427 -12.19 8.35 -23.36
C PRO A 427 -12.70 6.92 -23.39
N GLU A 428 -13.73 6.67 -24.23
CA GLU A 428 -14.10 5.32 -24.62
C GLU A 428 -12.95 4.73 -25.45
N ALA A 429 -12.09 3.99 -24.80
CA ALA A 429 -11.00 3.27 -25.42
C ALA A 429 -11.38 1.79 -25.60
N PRO A 430 -10.75 1.04 -26.51
CA PRO A 430 -11.12 -0.35 -26.72
C PRO A 430 -10.75 -1.22 -25.52
N ILE A 431 -11.51 -2.30 -25.36
CA ILE A 431 -11.16 -3.47 -24.58
C ILE A 431 -10.58 -4.47 -25.57
N THR A 432 -9.32 -4.86 -25.39
CA THR A 432 -8.66 -5.75 -26.32
C THR A 432 -8.47 -7.16 -25.75
N GLU A 433 -8.37 -8.18 -26.60
CA GLU A 433 -8.01 -9.52 -26.14
C GLU A 433 -6.64 -9.53 -25.46
N LYS A 434 -5.70 -8.72 -25.97
CA LYS A 434 -4.37 -8.55 -25.36
C LYS A 434 -4.48 -8.01 -23.93
N GLY A 435 -5.32 -7.00 -23.70
CA GLY A 435 -5.56 -6.43 -22.37
C GLY A 435 -6.25 -7.42 -21.43
N LEU A 436 -7.22 -8.18 -21.92
CA LEU A 436 -7.89 -9.24 -21.17
C LEU A 436 -6.89 -10.33 -20.73
N ARG A 437 -6.09 -10.85 -21.66
CA ARG A 437 -5.06 -11.84 -21.36
C ARG A 437 -4.00 -11.32 -20.40
N LEU A 438 -3.57 -10.07 -20.58
CA LEU A 438 -2.60 -9.42 -19.66
C LEU A 438 -3.15 -9.35 -18.24
N ASN A 439 -4.42 -8.98 -18.04
CA ASN A 439 -5.06 -8.94 -16.73
C ASN A 439 -5.09 -10.33 -16.07
N ILE A 440 -5.47 -11.38 -16.81
CA ILE A 440 -5.45 -12.77 -16.31
C ILE A 440 -4.04 -13.17 -15.90
N ASN A 441 -3.08 -12.97 -16.79
CA ASN A 441 -1.69 -13.38 -16.62
C ASN A 441 -1.01 -12.70 -15.43
N VAL A 442 -1.10 -11.36 -15.36
CA VAL A 442 -0.45 -10.58 -14.29
C VAL A 442 -1.08 -10.85 -12.93
N ALA A 443 -2.42 -11.00 -12.84
CA ALA A 443 -3.08 -11.33 -11.59
C ALA A 443 -2.63 -12.69 -11.07
N ILE A 444 -2.53 -13.71 -11.92
CA ILE A 444 -2.07 -15.05 -11.54
C ILE A 444 -0.61 -15.02 -11.10
N GLN A 445 0.27 -14.34 -11.85
CA GLN A 445 1.68 -14.21 -11.48
C GLN A 445 1.84 -13.54 -10.12
N TYR A 446 1.14 -12.42 -9.91
CA TYR A 446 1.22 -11.68 -8.66
C TYR A 446 0.73 -12.51 -7.47
N VAL A 447 -0.50 -13.04 -7.55
CA VAL A 447 -1.08 -13.83 -6.44
C VAL A 447 -0.26 -15.09 -6.16
N GLY A 448 0.28 -15.76 -7.20
CA GLY A 448 1.12 -16.95 -7.04
C GLY A 448 2.42 -16.68 -6.25
N ALA A 449 3.03 -15.53 -6.45
CA ALA A 449 4.18 -15.06 -5.68
C ALA A 449 3.77 -14.58 -4.28
N TRP A 450 2.64 -13.86 -4.19
CA TRP A 450 2.11 -13.36 -2.92
C TRP A 450 1.78 -14.49 -1.92
N LEU A 451 1.21 -15.59 -2.40
CA LEU A 451 0.88 -16.77 -1.57
C LEU A 451 2.11 -17.44 -0.92
N VAL A 452 3.31 -17.17 -1.43
CA VAL A 452 4.58 -17.68 -0.85
C VAL A 452 5.37 -16.58 -0.10
N GLY A 453 4.80 -15.39 0.07
CA GLY A 453 5.36 -14.34 0.92
C GLY A 453 6.01 -13.17 0.18
N GLN A 454 5.89 -13.09 -1.15
CA GLN A 454 6.44 -12.00 -1.95
C GLN A 454 5.35 -10.98 -2.28
N GLY A 455 5.37 -9.82 -1.64
CA GLY A 455 4.37 -8.75 -1.88
C GLY A 455 4.77 -7.76 -2.97
N ALA A 456 6.07 -7.55 -3.21
CA ALA A 456 6.58 -6.77 -4.33
C ALA A 456 7.16 -7.70 -5.40
N VAL A 457 6.51 -7.79 -6.57
CA VAL A 457 6.79 -8.83 -7.57
C VAL A 457 7.18 -8.20 -8.90
N PRO A 458 8.40 -8.50 -9.43
CA PRO A 458 8.79 -8.04 -10.76
C PRO A 458 8.04 -8.83 -11.84
N ILE A 459 7.16 -8.16 -12.60
CA ILE A 459 6.40 -8.74 -13.70
C ILE A 459 6.53 -7.81 -14.91
N TYR A 460 7.00 -8.31 -16.04
CA TYR A 460 7.16 -7.55 -17.29
C TYR A 460 7.90 -6.20 -17.12
N ASN A 461 8.99 -6.21 -16.35
CA ASN A 461 9.82 -5.04 -16.04
C ASN A 461 9.08 -3.94 -15.24
N LEU A 462 8.01 -4.31 -14.55
CA LEU A 462 7.32 -3.46 -13.57
C LEU A 462 7.40 -4.11 -12.19
N MET A 463 7.59 -3.29 -11.16
CA MET A 463 7.44 -3.72 -9.76
C MET A 463 5.96 -3.64 -9.42
N GLU A 464 5.31 -4.81 -9.37
CA GLU A 464 3.89 -4.93 -9.12
C GLU A 464 3.61 -5.19 -7.65
N ASP A 465 2.49 -4.64 -7.16
CA ASP A 465 1.98 -4.82 -5.80
C ASP A 465 0.52 -5.32 -5.82
N ALA A 466 -0.14 -5.41 -4.66
CA ALA A 466 -1.49 -5.93 -4.56
C ALA A 466 -2.52 -5.13 -5.39
N ALA A 467 -2.32 -3.82 -5.55
CA ALA A 467 -3.20 -2.98 -6.35
C ALA A 467 -3.27 -3.43 -7.81
N THR A 468 -2.18 -3.97 -8.34
CA THR A 468 -2.13 -4.52 -9.71
C THR A 468 -3.02 -5.75 -9.88
N ALA A 469 -3.04 -6.66 -8.93
CA ALA A 469 -3.92 -7.83 -8.98
C ALA A 469 -5.39 -7.41 -8.79
N GLU A 470 -5.66 -6.42 -7.94
CA GLU A 470 -7.00 -5.87 -7.72
C GLU A 470 -7.57 -5.23 -8.97
N ILE A 471 -6.83 -4.36 -9.65
CA ILE A 471 -7.29 -3.74 -10.90
C ILE A 471 -7.50 -4.80 -11.99
N SER A 472 -6.60 -5.77 -12.09
CA SER A 472 -6.67 -6.82 -13.11
C SER A 472 -7.93 -7.68 -12.95
N ARG A 473 -8.19 -8.21 -11.73
CA ARG A 473 -9.37 -9.05 -11.50
C ARG A 473 -10.68 -8.26 -11.63
N SER A 474 -10.69 -7.00 -11.19
CA SER A 474 -11.89 -6.17 -11.20
C SER A 474 -12.29 -5.76 -12.61
N GLN A 475 -11.33 -5.47 -13.50
CA GLN A 475 -11.62 -5.21 -14.90
C GLN A 475 -12.24 -6.45 -15.58
N VAL A 476 -11.66 -7.64 -15.38
CA VAL A 476 -12.20 -8.87 -15.95
C VAL A 476 -13.61 -9.15 -15.41
N TRP A 477 -13.83 -8.98 -14.10
CA TRP A 477 -15.14 -9.11 -13.48
C TRP A 477 -16.17 -8.15 -14.10
N GLN A 478 -15.79 -6.87 -14.29
CA GLN A 478 -16.65 -5.84 -14.88
C GLN A 478 -16.98 -6.15 -16.35
N TRP A 479 -15.98 -6.52 -17.14
CA TRP A 479 -16.17 -6.80 -18.56
C TRP A 479 -17.08 -8.00 -18.81
N ILE A 480 -17.02 -9.02 -17.96
CA ILE A 480 -17.95 -10.16 -18.04
C ILE A 480 -19.40 -9.68 -17.87
N ARG A 481 -19.67 -8.76 -16.96
CA ARG A 481 -21.04 -8.38 -16.55
C ARG A 481 -21.59 -7.14 -17.27
N SER A 482 -20.73 -6.21 -17.65
CA SER A 482 -21.17 -5.02 -18.38
C SER A 482 -21.59 -5.34 -19.81
N THR A 483 -22.69 -4.74 -20.27
CA THR A 483 -23.11 -4.81 -21.69
C THR A 483 -22.05 -4.20 -22.63
N LYS A 484 -21.25 -3.25 -22.14
CA LYS A 484 -20.13 -2.62 -22.83
C LYS A 484 -18.86 -3.47 -22.85
N GLY A 485 -18.79 -4.56 -22.08
CA GLY A 485 -17.62 -5.45 -21.99
C GLY A 485 -17.46 -6.31 -23.25
N ARG A 486 -17.11 -5.67 -24.37
CA ARG A 486 -16.85 -6.29 -25.67
C ARG A 486 -15.44 -5.98 -26.12
N LEU A 487 -14.79 -6.97 -26.70
CA LEU A 487 -13.48 -6.81 -27.33
C LEU A 487 -13.62 -5.92 -28.58
N ASP A 488 -12.51 -5.34 -29.00
CA ASP A 488 -12.38 -4.50 -30.20
C ASP A 488 -12.80 -5.22 -31.51
N ASP A 489 -12.78 -6.55 -31.52
CA ASP A 489 -13.28 -7.38 -32.61
C ASP A 489 -14.81 -7.70 -32.52
N GLY A 490 -15.51 -7.14 -31.52
CA GLY A 490 -16.95 -7.29 -31.30
C GLY A 490 -17.37 -8.46 -30.42
N ARG A 491 -16.48 -9.40 -30.07
CA ARG A 491 -16.80 -10.52 -29.17
C ARG A 491 -17.15 -10.01 -27.77
N LYS A 492 -18.21 -10.55 -27.17
CA LYS A 492 -18.54 -10.29 -25.76
C LYS A 492 -17.56 -11.03 -24.86
N VAL A 493 -17.01 -10.35 -23.86
CA VAL A 493 -16.26 -11.01 -22.79
C VAL A 493 -17.24 -11.81 -21.94
N THR A 494 -17.09 -13.13 -21.92
CA THR A 494 -17.95 -14.05 -21.17
C THR A 494 -17.16 -14.85 -20.14
N ARG A 495 -17.86 -15.48 -19.21
CA ARG A 495 -17.21 -16.37 -18.22
C ARG A 495 -16.51 -17.55 -18.89
N GLU A 496 -17.13 -18.12 -19.91
CA GLU A 496 -16.60 -19.26 -20.66
C GLU A 496 -15.31 -18.86 -21.40
N MET A 497 -15.30 -17.67 -22.03
CA MET A 497 -14.10 -17.12 -22.68
C MET A 497 -12.96 -16.97 -21.66
N VAL A 498 -13.21 -16.35 -20.52
CA VAL A 498 -12.18 -16.16 -19.48
C VAL A 498 -11.71 -17.51 -18.94
N ALA A 499 -12.64 -18.44 -18.66
CA ALA A 499 -12.32 -19.77 -18.17
C ALA A 499 -11.42 -20.56 -19.15
N SER A 500 -11.63 -20.40 -20.47
CA SER A 500 -10.78 -21.04 -21.48
C SER A 500 -9.40 -20.40 -21.60
N MET A 501 -9.27 -19.10 -21.32
CA MET A 501 -7.99 -18.38 -21.38
C MET A 501 -7.09 -18.65 -20.16
N ILE A 502 -7.65 -18.91 -18.98
CA ILE A 502 -6.87 -19.13 -17.75
C ILE A 502 -5.82 -20.23 -17.91
N PRO A 503 -6.15 -21.47 -18.36
CA PRO A 503 -5.12 -22.51 -18.52
C PRO A 503 -4.06 -22.16 -19.58
N GLU A 504 -4.42 -21.39 -20.62
CA GLU A 504 -3.46 -20.93 -21.62
C GLU A 504 -2.46 -19.94 -21.00
N GLU A 505 -2.94 -19.01 -20.17
CA GLU A 505 -2.07 -18.05 -19.48
C GLU A 505 -1.22 -18.72 -18.40
N VAL A 506 -1.74 -19.74 -17.68
CA VAL A 506 -0.94 -20.55 -16.74
C VAL A 506 0.18 -21.29 -17.48
N ALA A 507 -0.08 -21.84 -18.68
CA ALA A 507 0.96 -22.47 -19.48
C ALA A 507 2.08 -21.47 -19.87
N LYS A 508 1.70 -20.26 -20.31
CA LYS A 508 2.67 -19.18 -20.62
C LYS A 508 3.48 -18.77 -19.39
N ILE A 509 2.86 -18.67 -18.21
CA ILE A 509 3.57 -18.35 -16.97
C ILE A 509 4.56 -19.46 -16.63
N ARG A 510 4.17 -20.73 -16.80
CA ARG A 510 5.04 -21.88 -16.56
C ARG A 510 6.26 -21.87 -17.49
N ASP A 511 6.04 -21.59 -18.77
CA ASP A 511 7.12 -21.49 -19.76
C ASP A 511 8.05 -20.30 -19.45
N LEU A 512 7.48 -19.14 -19.08
CA LEU A 512 8.22 -17.93 -18.73
C LEU A 512 9.12 -18.13 -17.50
N LEU A 513 8.59 -18.74 -16.45
CA LEU A 513 9.29 -18.90 -15.19
C LEU A 513 10.19 -20.14 -15.15
N GLY A 514 9.94 -21.12 -16.02
CA GLY A 514 10.71 -22.37 -16.05
C GLY A 514 10.78 -23.04 -14.67
N PRO A 515 12.00 -23.40 -14.19
CA PRO A 515 12.14 -24.02 -12.87
C PRO A 515 11.61 -23.18 -11.69
N ALA A 516 11.60 -21.85 -11.82
CA ALA A 516 11.10 -20.96 -10.76
C ALA A 516 9.57 -21.08 -10.56
N TYR A 517 8.83 -21.65 -11.53
CA TYR A 517 7.40 -21.89 -11.39
C TYR A 517 7.06 -22.72 -10.14
N ALA A 518 7.89 -23.72 -9.82
CA ALA A 518 7.69 -24.60 -8.66
C ALA A 518 7.85 -23.90 -7.30
N ALA A 519 8.49 -22.72 -7.28
CA ALA A 519 8.67 -21.94 -6.04
C ALA A 519 7.45 -21.08 -5.67
N GLY A 520 6.52 -20.88 -6.61
CA GLY A 520 5.27 -20.13 -6.37
C GLY A 520 4.06 -21.04 -6.27
N LYS A 521 2.89 -20.44 -6.00
CA LYS A 521 1.58 -21.14 -5.95
C LYS A 521 0.68 -20.68 -7.09
N TYR A 522 1.17 -20.80 -8.33
CA TYR A 522 0.49 -20.23 -9.51
C TYR A 522 -0.79 -20.99 -9.90
N ASP A 523 -0.85 -22.31 -9.69
CA ASP A 523 -2.06 -23.09 -9.91
C ASP A 523 -3.15 -22.74 -8.88
N ASP A 524 -2.79 -22.55 -7.59
CA ASP A 524 -3.71 -22.05 -6.56
C ASP A 524 -4.19 -20.62 -6.90
N ALA A 525 -3.29 -19.77 -7.37
CA ALA A 525 -3.60 -18.39 -7.77
C ALA A 525 -4.58 -18.35 -8.94
N ALA A 526 -4.43 -19.25 -9.92
CA ALA A 526 -5.38 -19.38 -11.03
C ALA A 526 -6.77 -19.79 -10.54
N GLY A 527 -6.85 -20.69 -9.56
CA GLY A 527 -8.11 -21.06 -8.89
C GLY A 527 -8.76 -19.87 -8.19
N ILE A 528 -7.99 -19.11 -7.37
CA ILE A 528 -8.49 -17.90 -6.70
C ILE A 528 -8.98 -16.88 -7.73
N PHE A 529 -8.22 -16.62 -8.79
CA PHE A 529 -8.61 -15.68 -9.83
C PHE A 529 -9.91 -16.12 -10.51
N ALA A 530 -10.03 -17.39 -10.88
CA ALA A 530 -11.23 -17.94 -11.50
C ALA A 530 -12.46 -17.78 -10.60
N GLU A 531 -12.35 -18.11 -9.31
CA GLU A 531 -13.40 -17.93 -8.31
C GLU A 531 -13.84 -16.46 -8.22
N LEU A 532 -12.88 -15.53 -8.11
CA LEU A 532 -13.15 -14.09 -7.97
C LEU A 532 -13.88 -13.51 -9.18
N VAL A 533 -13.49 -13.87 -10.40
CA VAL A 533 -14.08 -13.30 -11.62
C VAL A 533 -15.42 -13.97 -11.99
N ALA A 534 -15.61 -15.23 -11.62
CA ALA A 534 -16.85 -15.96 -11.85
C ALA A 534 -17.97 -15.63 -10.84
N ASN A 535 -17.61 -15.24 -9.59
CA ASN A 535 -18.57 -14.96 -8.54
C ASN A 535 -19.46 -13.75 -8.91
N ASP A 536 -20.79 -13.90 -8.80
CA ASP A 536 -21.74 -12.82 -9.07
C ASP A 536 -21.64 -11.68 -8.06
N SER A 537 -21.31 -11.99 -6.82
CA SER A 537 -21.00 -11.00 -5.80
C SER A 537 -19.56 -10.54 -5.95
N PHE A 538 -19.35 -9.24 -6.01
CA PHE A 538 -18.01 -8.67 -6.06
C PHE A 538 -17.34 -8.80 -4.70
N VAL A 539 -16.23 -9.54 -4.63
CA VAL A 539 -15.42 -9.66 -3.41
C VAL A 539 -14.71 -8.33 -3.14
N GLU A 540 -14.83 -7.82 -1.92
CA GLU A 540 -14.37 -6.47 -1.54
C GLU A 540 -12.87 -6.24 -1.82
N PHE A 541 -12.03 -7.19 -1.38
CA PHE A 541 -10.60 -7.25 -1.70
C PHE A 541 -10.18 -8.70 -1.93
N LEU A 542 -9.33 -8.95 -2.93
CA LEU A 542 -8.79 -10.29 -3.21
C LEU A 542 -7.90 -10.78 -2.05
N THR A 543 -7.27 -9.86 -1.36
CA THR A 543 -6.42 -10.17 -0.21
C THR A 543 -7.20 -10.82 0.94
N LEU A 544 -8.49 -10.59 1.09
CA LEU A 544 -9.31 -11.20 2.14
C LEU A 544 -9.40 -12.74 1.98
N PRO A 545 -9.88 -13.30 0.86
CA PRO A 545 -9.88 -14.77 0.69
C PRO A 545 -8.47 -15.35 0.52
N ALA A 546 -7.53 -14.60 -0.05
CA ALA A 546 -6.15 -15.06 -0.19
C ALA A 546 -5.41 -15.12 1.16
N TYR A 547 -5.70 -14.20 2.09
CA TYR A 547 -5.12 -14.18 3.43
C TYR A 547 -5.46 -15.43 4.26
N ALA A 548 -6.63 -16.02 4.02
CA ALA A 548 -7.00 -17.30 4.65
C ALA A 548 -6.13 -18.48 4.18
N ARG A 549 -5.37 -18.34 3.09
CA ARG A 549 -4.54 -19.39 2.47
C ARG A 549 -3.04 -19.24 2.74
N ILE A 550 -2.65 -18.26 3.54
CA ILE A 550 -1.27 -18.06 4.01
C ILE A 550 -1.21 -18.13 5.53
N ASP A 551 -0.01 -18.39 6.07
CA ASP A 551 0.24 -18.46 7.51
C ASP A 551 0.43 -17.06 8.13
#